data_0c0942736e36fe7982790d65791b4b66
#
_entry.id   0c0942736e36fe7982790d65791b4b66
#
_cell.length_a   1.000
_cell.length_b   1.000
_cell.length_c   1.000
_cell.angle_alpha   90.00
_cell.angle_beta   90.00
_cell.angle_gamma   90.00
#
_symmetry.space_group_name_H-M   'P 1'
#
loop_
_entity.id
_entity.type
_entity.pdbx_description
1 polymer ?
#
loop_
_entity_poly.entity_id
_entity_poly.type
_entity_poly.pdbx_seq_one_letter_code
_entity_poly.pdbx_strand_id
1 'polypeptide(L)'
;RIDTEACKGCNICVKHCAHDAIHLNNSRKAEIDYERCVGCGQCVALCQYDGAVMGEGDTSERLNYKIDEYTKAVLADKPHFHVSFIMNVSPECDCWNHNDAAIIPDLGIAASFDPVALDKACADMVINAPIIGGNKLAETHPHEHLEGEDKFHLIHPDTNWQAGLRYAEEIGLGSQAYELITV
;
A
#
# COMPACT_ATOMS: atom_id res chain seq x y z
N ARG A 1 -10.78 -12.58 2.33
CA ARG A 1 -11.54 -13.83 2.52
C ARG A 1 -11.08 -14.60 3.76
N ILE A 2 -11.82 -15.60 4.18
CA ILE A 2 -11.40 -16.55 5.22
C ILE A 2 -10.99 -17.87 4.57
N ASP A 3 -9.77 -18.32 4.89
CA ASP A 3 -9.31 -19.67 4.64
C ASP A 3 -9.79 -20.55 5.82
N THR A 4 -10.75 -21.40 5.55
CA THR A 4 -11.38 -22.24 6.58
C THR A 4 -10.47 -23.37 7.07
N GLU A 5 -9.46 -23.76 6.31
CA GLU A 5 -8.49 -24.78 6.73
C GLU A 5 -7.50 -24.18 7.74
N ALA A 6 -6.96 -23.01 7.45
CA ALA A 6 -6.06 -22.30 8.35
C ALA A 6 -6.78 -21.70 9.57
N CYS A 7 -8.03 -21.27 9.43
CA CYS A 7 -8.80 -20.64 10.51
C CYS A 7 -8.92 -21.55 11.73
N LYS A 8 -8.55 -21.08 12.92
CA LYS A 8 -8.64 -21.81 14.21
C LYS A 8 -9.91 -21.46 15.01
N GLY A 9 -10.78 -20.60 14.52
CA GLY A 9 -11.99 -20.19 15.25
C GLY A 9 -11.72 -19.41 16.53
N CYS A 10 -10.60 -18.69 16.61
CA CYS A 10 -10.17 -17.94 17.80
C CYS A 10 -11.05 -16.73 18.13
N ASN A 11 -11.95 -16.35 17.24
CA ASN A 11 -12.92 -15.26 17.41
C ASN A 11 -12.32 -13.83 17.48
N ILE A 12 -11.03 -13.65 17.24
CA ILE A 12 -10.39 -12.32 17.31
C ILE A 12 -10.96 -11.40 16.23
N CYS A 13 -11.01 -11.85 14.98
CA CYS A 13 -11.56 -11.07 13.86
C CYS A 13 -13.03 -10.66 14.06
N VAL A 14 -13.84 -11.54 14.67
CA VAL A 14 -15.24 -11.24 15.00
C VAL A 14 -15.35 -10.13 16.03
N LYS A 15 -14.57 -10.21 17.11
CA LYS A 15 -14.62 -9.22 18.22
C LYS A 15 -14.13 -7.83 17.80
N HIS A 16 -13.31 -7.74 16.78
CA HIS A 16 -12.69 -6.48 16.32
C HIS A 16 -13.27 -5.95 15.02
N CYS A 17 -14.31 -6.59 14.45
CA CYS A 17 -14.96 -6.08 13.26
C CYS A 17 -15.88 -4.91 13.63
N ALA A 18 -15.50 -3.69 13.27
CA ALA A 18 -16.30 -2.48 13.54
C ALA A 18 -17.65 -2.45 12.80
N HIS A 19 -17.84 -3.34 11.81
CA HIS A 19 -19.05 -3.43 10.98
C HIS A 19 -19.90 -4.65 11.30
N ASP A 20 -19.54 -5.44 12.32
CA ASP A 20 -20.19 -6.72 12.66
C ASP A 20 -20.38 -7.63 11.44
N ALA A 21 -19.46 -7.58 10.50
CA ALA A 21 -19.51 -8.31 9.23
C ALA A 21 -18.92 -9.72 9.34
N ILE A 22 -18.45 -10.13 10.51
CA ILE A 22 -17.80 -11.43 10.68
C ILE A 22 -18.46 -12.17 11.84
N HIS A 23 -18.79 -13.43 11.62
CA HIS A 23 -19.35 -14.32 12.64
C HIS A 23 -18.67 -15.69 12.60
N LEU A 24 -18.88 -16.53 13.61
CA LEU A 24 -18.46 -17.93 13.57
C LEU A 24 -19.63 -18.77 13.03
N ASN A 25 -19.34 -19.59 12.02
CA ASN A 25 -20.30 -20.55 11.47
C ASN A 25 -20.45 -21.79 12.40
N ASN A 26 -21.31 -22.73 12.01
CA ASN A 26 -21.58 -23.96 12.78
C ASN A 26 -20.33 -24.82 13.02
N SER A 27 -19.33 -24.73 12.18
CA SER A 27 -18.03 -25.42 12.31
C SER A 27 -17.01 -24.61 13.13
N ARG A 28 -17.45 -23.53 13.79
CA ARG A 28 -16.62 -22.60 14.56
C ARG A 28 -15.50 -21.96 13.73
N LYS A 29 -15.68 -21.81 12.45
CA LYS A 29 -14.79 -21.05 11.56
C LYS A 29 -15.37 -19.67 11.31
N ALA A 30 -14.49 -18.67 11.14
CA ALA A 30 -14.95 -17.34 10.79
C ALA A 30 -15.56 -17.32 9.38
N GLU A 31 -16.61 -16.54 9.21
CA GLU A 31 -17.29 -16.31 7.95
C GLU A 31 -17.60 -14.82 7.80
N ILE A 32 -17.39 -14.27 6.59
CA ILE A 32 -17.59 -12.86 6.31
C ILE A 32 -18.92 -12.67 5.60
N ASP A 33 -19.75 -11.80 6.15
CA ASP A 33 -20.92 -11.24 5.48
C ASP A 33 -20.44 -10.09 4.56
N TYR A 34 -20.38 -10.36 3.26
CA TYR A 34 -19.89 -9.40 2.27
C TYR A 34 -20.87 -8.26 1.99
N GLU A 35 -22.13 -8.34 2.40
CA GLU A 35 -23.07 -7.22 2.32
C GLU A 35 -22.74 -6.15 3.37
N ARG A 36 -22.16 -6.55 4.49
CA ARG A 36 -21.76 -5.67 5.59
C ARG A 36 -20.27 -5.33 5.57
N CYS A 37 -19.46 -6.13 4.90
CA CYS A 37 -18.01 -5.99 4.86
C CYS A 37 -17.58 -4.79 3.98
N VAL A 38 -16.88 -3.83 4.57
CA VAL A 38 -16.35 -2.65 3.86
C VAL A 38 -14.92 -2.85 3.33
N GLY A 39 -14.32 -4.03 3.51
CA GLY A 39 -12.99 -4.32 2.99
C GLY A 39 -11.82 -3.66 3.73
N CYS A 40 -12.00 -3.23 4.98
CA CYS A 40 -10.97 -2.49 5.74
C CYS A 40 -9.70 -3.27 6.09
N GLY A 41 -9.66 -4.60 5.89
CA GLY A 41 -8.48 -5.44 6.17
C GLY A 41 -8.19 -5.73 7.64
N GLN A 42 -8.93 -5.16 8.60
CA GLN A 42 -8.69 -5.36 10.04
C GLN A 42 -8.58 -6.83 10.46
N CYS A 43 -9.42 -7.69 9.89
CA CYS A 43 -9.41 -9.13 10.19
C CYS A 43 -8.14 -9.82 9.70
N VAL A 44 -7.56 -9.35 8.60
CA VAL A 44 -6.29 -9.86 8.06
C VAL A 44 -5.15 -9.45 8.97
N ALA A 45 -5.06 -8.16 9.34
CA ALA A 45 -4.02 -7.64 10.22
C ALA A 45 -3.99 -8.29 11.62
N LEU A 46 -5.15 -8.72 12.12
CA LEU A 46 -5.25 -9.34 13.46
C LEU A 46 -5.09 -10.86 13.45
N CYS A 47 -5.10 -11.51 12.29
CA CYS A 47 -5.08 -12.96 12.20
C CYS A 47 -3.66 -13.51 12.44
N GLN A 48 -3.51 -14.29 13.51
CA GLN A 48 -2.25 -14.93 13.89
C GLN A 48 -2.06 -16.34 13.27
N TYR A 49 -3.00 -16.78 12.45
CA TYR A 49 -3.07 -18.16 11.96
C TYR A 49 -3.23 -18.22 10.44
N ASP A 50 -3.06 -17.10 9.74
CA ASP A 50 -3.26 -16.98 8.29
C ASP A 50 -4.65 -17.44 7.80
N GLY A 51 -5.61 -17.47 8.71
CA GLY A 51 -6.99 -17.85 8.39
C GLY A 51 -7.81 -16.69 7.81
N ALA A 52 -7.38 -15.45 8.00
CA ALA A 52 -7.93 -14.29 7.28
C ALA A 52 -6.87 -13.81 6.31
N VAL A 53 -7.16 -13.87 5.03
CA VAL A 53 -6.21 -13.58 3.96
C VAL A 53 -6.77 -12.53 3.00
N MET A 54 -5.89 -11.83 2.31
CA MET A 54 -6.30 -10.90 1.25
C MET A 54 -7.13 -11.65 0.19
N GLY A 55 -8.05 -10.95 -0.43
CA GLY A 55 -8.80 -11.49 -1.57
C GLY A 55 -7.88 -11.67 -2.79
N GLU A 56 -8.34 -12.46 -3.74
CA GLU A 56 -7.71 -12.58 -5.06
C GLU A 56 -8.20 -11.44 -5.97
N GLY A 57 -7.41 -11.11 -6.98
CA GLY A 57 -7.78 -10.12 -8.01
C GLY A 57 -7.44 -8.68 -7.62
N ASP A 58 -8.35 -7.76 -7.88
CA ASP A 58 -8.19 -6.31 -7.78
C ASP A 58 -8.14 -5.72 -6.35
N THR A 59 -7.87 -6.54 -5.34
CA THR A 59 -7.88 -6.12 -3.91
C THR A 59 -6.87 -5.00 -3.65
N SER A 60 -5.69 -5.07 -4.28
CA SER A 60 -4.66 -4.04 -4.16
C SER A 60 -5.14 -2.69 -4.71
N GLU A 61 -5.78 -2.68 -5.88
CA GLU A 61 -6.33 -1.46 -6.46
C GLU A 61 -7.46 -0.88 -5.62
N ARG A 62 -8.37 -1.72 -5.11
CA ARG A 62 -9.45 -1.27 -4.22
C ARG A 62 -8.94 -0.65 -2.94
N LEU A 63 -7.84 -1.17 -2.40
CA LEU A 63 -7.18 -0.55 -1.26
C LEU A 63 -6.68 0.86 -1.59
N ASN A 64 -6.03 1.02 -2.73
CA ASN A 64 -5.57 2.33 -3.20
C ASN A 64 -6.74 3.31 -3.35
N TYR A 65 -7.84 2.89 -3.98
CA TYR A 65 -9.04 3.74 -4.11
C TYR A 65 -9.59 4.18 -2.75
N LYS A 66 -9.59 3.28 -1.75
CA LYS A 66 -10.03 3.63 -0.40
C LYS A 66 -9.07 4.61 0.29
N ILE A 67 -7.78 4.47 0.10
CA ILE A 67 -6.78 5.42 0.60
C ILE A 67 -7.06 6.82 0.02
N ASP A 68 -7.31 6.91 -1.28
CA ASP A 68 -7.59 8.18 -1.96
C ASP A 68 -8.89 8.81 -1.50
N GLU A 69 -9.98 8.02 -1.37
CA GLU A 69 -11.27 8.49 -0.85
C GLU A 69 -11.14 9.05 0.57
N TYR A 70 -10.42 8.34 1.46
CA TYR A 70 -10.19 8.80 2.83
C TYR A 70 -9.28 10.03 2.87
N THR A 71 -8.24 10.07 2.05
CA THR A 71 -7.37 11.25 1.93
C THR A 71 -8.17 12.47 1.50
N LYS A 72 -9.01 12.34 0.47
CA LYS A 72 -9.89 13.41 0.03
C LYS A 72 -10.84 13.90 1.13
N ALA A 73 -11.43 12.98 1.89
CA ALA A 73 -12.31 13.33 3.01
C ALA A 73 -11.56 14.07 4.14
N VAL A 74 -10.34 13.67 4.43
CA VAL A 74 -9.49 14.31 5.46
C VAL A 74 -9.06 15.72 5.04
N LEU A 75 -8.72 15.90 3.77
CA LEU A 75 -8.21 17.18 3.23
C LEU A 75 -9.33 18.16 2.86
N ALA A 76 -10.59 17.70 2.70
CA ALA A 76 -11.71 18.51 2.25
C ALA A 76 -11.84 19.82 3.05
N ASP A 77 -11.93 20.93 2.34
CA ASP A 77 -12.11 22.28 2.90
C ASP A 77 -11.06 22.74 3.92
N LYS A 78 -9.87 22.13 3.89
CA LYS A 78 -8.76 22.49 4.78
C LYS A 78 -7.55 22.95 3.98
N PRO A 79 -6.81 23.97 4.46
CA PRO A 79 -5.49 24.25 3.93
C PRO A 79 -4.56 23.09 4.28
N HIS A 80 -3.81 22.59 3.30
CA HIS A 80 -2.88 21.49 3.49
C HIS A 80 -1.58 21.74 2.73
N PHE A 81 -0.53 21.11 3.20
CA PHE A 81 0.80 21.11 2.60
C PHE A 81 1.45 19.77 2.91
N HIS A 82 2.10 19.18 1.93
CA HIS A 82 2.64 17.84 2.02
C HIS A 82 4.16 17.85 1.88
N VAL A 83 4.82 17.01 2.66
CA VAL A 83 6.27 16.83 2.63
C VAL A 83 6.57 15.33 2.65
N SER A 84 7.40 14.88 1.73
CA SER A 84 7.87 13.49 1.65
C SER A 84 9.38 13.43 1.83
N PHE A 85 9.83 12.58 2.73
CA PHE A 85 11.22 12.24 2.93
C PHE A 85 11.52 10.98 2.12
N ILE A 86 12.23 11.13 0.99
CA ILE A 86 12.57 10.00 0.11
C ILE A 86 13.91 9.43 0.59
N MET A 87 13.85 8.75 1.72
CA MET A 87 15.00 8.25 2.47
C MET A 87 14.72 6.84 2.99
N ASN A 88 15.76 6.01 3.05
CA ASN A 88 15.67 4.64 3.53
C ASN A 88 14.56 3.83 2.85
N VAL A 89 14.43 3.96 1.54
CA VAL A 89 13.41 3.26 0.75
C VAL A 89 13.71 1.78 0.76
N SER A 90 12.96 1.03 1.54
CA SER A 90 13.15 -0.41 1.79
C SER A 90 12.10 -1.26 1.04
N PRO A 91 12.36 -2.57 0.83
CA PRO A 91 11.46 -3.42 0.05
C PRO A 91 10.06 -3.55 0.64
N GLU A 92 9.96 -3.64 1.96
CA GLU A 92 8.69 -3.86 2.64
C GLU A 92 8.18 -2.58 3.31
N CYS A 93 6.86 -2.49 3.46
CA CYS A 93 6.23 -1.43 4.24
C CYS A 93 6.60 -1.55 5.73
N ASP A 94 6.79 -0.43 6.40
CA ASP A 94 7.06 -0.37 7.85
C ASP A 94 5.97 -1.04 8.73
N CYS A 95 4.81 -1.32 8.15
CA CYS A 95 3.74 -2.07 8.82
C CYS A 95 4.01 -3.59 8.93
N TRP A 96 5.01 -4.12 8.23
CA TRP A 96 5.42 -5.51 8.32
C TRP A 96 6.35 -5.75 9.50
N ASN A 97 6.38 -6.99 9.99
CA ASN A 97 7.24 -7.40 11.11
C ASN A 97 8.68 -7.75 10.69
N HIS A 98 9.02 -7.57 9.43
CA HIS A 98 10.34 -7.78 8.84
C HIS A 98 10.55 -6.79 7.71
N ASN A 99 11.80 -6.49 7.43
CA ASN A 99 12.22 -5.65 6.32
C ASN A 99 13.64 -6.01 5.92
N ASP A 100 14.16 -5.34 4.90
CA ASP A 100 15.51 -5.51 4.39
C ASP A 100 16.20 -4.12 4.27
N ALA A 101 17.44 -4.11 3.83
CA ALA A 101 18.19 -2.90 3.57
C ALA A 101 17.53 -2.07 2.47
N ALA A 102 17.80 -0.76 2.48
CA ALA A 102 17.31 0.16 1.47
C ALA A 102 17.71 -0.29 0.06
N ILE A 103 16.81 -0.13 -0.90
CA ILE A 103 17.01 -0.55 -2.30
C ILE A 103 17.68 0.53 -3.16
N ILE A 104 17.56 1.78 -2.77
CA ILE A 104 18.15 2.96 -3.44
C ILE A 104 18.82 3.86 -2.40
N PRO A 105 19.73 4.75 -2.80
CA PRO A 105 20.25 5.78 -1.90
C PRO A 105 19.16 6.77 -1.48
N ASP A 106 19.39 7.49 -0.40
CA ASP A 106 18.55 8.62 -0.01
C ASP A 106 18.54 9.69 -1.12
N LEU A 107 17.33 10.13 -1.50
CA LEU A 107 17.15 11.10 -2.58
C LEU A 107 16.91 12.52 -2.05
N GLY A 108 16.39 12.65 -0.83
CA GLY A 108 16.14 13.93 -0.20
C GLY A 108 14.71 14.14 0.23
N ILE A 109 14.27 15.40 0.19
CA ILE A 109 12.97 15.85 0.66
C ILE A 109 12.24 16.52 -0.50
N ALA A 110 11.00 16.13 -0.74
CA ALA A 110 10.11 16.78 -1.69
C ALA A 110 8.90 17.38 -0.97
N ALA A 111 8.33 18.45 -1.51
CA ALA A 111 7.19 19.12 -0.93
C ALA A 111 6.26 19.70 -2.00
N SER A 112 4.94 19.68 -1.74
CA SER A 112 3.92 20.23 -2.62
C SER A 112 2.65 20.58 -1.87
N PHE A 113 1.83 21.46 -2.43
CA PHE A 113 0.44 21.66 -2.01
C PHE A 113 -0.50 20.61 -2.63
N ASP A 114 -0.08 19.93 -3.70
CA ASP A 114 -0.82 18.87 -4.36
C ASP A 114 -0.25 17.50 -3.93
N PRO A 115 -1.02 16.67 -3.21
CA PRO A 115 -0.55 15.37 -2.74
C PRO A 115 -0.29 14.39 -3.88
N VAL A 116 -1.09 14.42 -4.95
CA VAL A 116 -0.97 13.51 -6.10
C VAL A 116 0.27 13.83 -6.91
N ALA A 117 0.53 15.12 -7.16
CA ALA A 117 1.75 15.59 -7.81
C ALA A 117 3.00 15.20 -7.00
N LEU A 118 2.94 15.32 -5.66
CA LEU A 118 4.04 14.94 -4.79
C LEU A 118 4.34 13.45 -4.87
N ASP A 119 3.32 12.61 -4.73
CA ASP A 119 3.48 11.15 -4.78
C ASP A 119 4.00 10.69 -6.15
N LYS A 120 3.47 11.27 -7.24
CA LYS A 120 3.96 10.99 -8.59
C LYS A 120 5.43 11.36 -8.75
N ALA A 121 5.82 12.55 -8.31
CA ALA A 121 7.21 13.00 -8.37
C ALA A 121 8.14 12.10 -7.54
N CYS A 122 7.74 11.74 -6.32
CA CYS A 122 8.50 10.83 -5.47
C CYS A 122 8.65 9.44 -6.10
N ALA A 123 7.58 8.89 -6.67
CA ALA A 123 7.63 7.60 -7.35
C ALA A 123 8.58 7.63 -8.56
N ASP A 124 8.51 8.68 -9.38
CA ASP A 124 9.42 8.86 -10.52
C ASP A 124 10.88 9.00 -10.09
N MET A 125 11.15 9.69 -8.99
CA MET A 125 12.50 9.79 -8.43
C MET A 125 13.02 8.42 -7.99
N VAL A 126 12.22 7.59 -7.32
CA VAL A 126 12.58 6.22 -6.94
C VAL A 126 12.82 5.33 -8.16
N ILE A 127 11.97 5.41 -9.17
CA ILE A 127 12.09 4.65 -10.42
C ILE A 127 13.39 4.99 -11.14
N ASN A 128 13.77 6.27 -11.18
CA ASN A 128 14.97 6.72 -11.88
C ASN A 128 16.26 6.62 -11.02
N ALA A 129 16.15 6.29 -9.74
CA ALA A 129 17.33 6.13 -8.88
C ALA A 129 18.12 4.85 -9.20
N PRO A 130 19.44 4.86 -9.05
CA PRO A 130 20.24 3.65 -9.10
C PRO A 130 19.90 2.74 -7.91
N ILE A 131 20.03 1.41 -8.08
CA ILE A 131 19.93 0.48 -6.96
C ILE A 131 21.23 0.41 -6.18
N ILE A 132 21.15 0.11 -4.89
CA ILE A 132 22.31 -0.22 -4.05
C ILE A 132 22.36 -1.73 -3.78
N GLY A 133 23.55 -2.25 -3.59
CA GLY A 133 23.76 -3.70 -3.36
C GLY A 133 23.41 -4.12 -1.94
N GLY A 134 23.29 -5.44 -1.72
CA GLY A 134 23.11 -6.03 -0.41
C GLY A 134 21.66 -6.02 0.10
N ASN A 135 20.70 -6.03 -0.79
CA ASN A 135 19.28 -6.13 -0.50
C ASN A 135 18.56 -7.09 -1.44
N LYS A 136 17.31 -7.40 -1.13
CA LYS A 136 16.46 -8.35 -1.87
C LYS A 136 16.38 -8.03 -3.37
N LEU A 137 16.23 -6.75 -3.74
CA LEU A 137 16.13 -6.36 -5.15
C LEU A 137 17.41 -6.66 -5.92
N ALA A 138 18.58 -6.30 -5.36
CA ALA A 138 19.88 -6.56 -5.97
C ALA A 138 20.21 -8.07 -6.05
N GLU A 139 19.72 -8.88 -5.10
CA GLU A 139 19.90 -10.33 -5.11
C GLU A 139 19.03 -11.03 -6.17
N THR A 140 17.81 -10.56 -6.36
CA THR A 140 16.88 -11.13 -7.35
C THR A 140 17.17 -10.67 -8.78
N HIS A 141 17.81 -9.51 -8.95
CA HIS A 141 18.16 -8.91 -10.24
C HIS A 141 19.67 -8.59 -10.31
N PRO A 142 20.55 -9.62 -10.16
CA PRO A 142 21.98 -9.41 -10.19
C PRO A 142 22.40 -9.00 -11.61
N HIS A 143 23.24 -7.99 -11.71
CA HIS A 143 23.78 -7.46 -12.97
C HIS A 143 22.82 -6.65 -13.84
N GLU A 144 21.64 -6.31 -13.36
CA GLU A 144 20.70 -5.46 -14.07
C GLU A 144 20.88 -3.98 -13.67
N HIS A 145 20.76 -3.11 -14.67
CA HIS A 145 20.66 -1.66 -14.45
C HIS A 145 19.17 -1.32 -14.39
N LEU A 146 18.67 -1.09 -13.18
CA LEU A 146 17.24 -0.87 -12.95
C LEU A 146 16.85 0.62 -12.89
N GLU A 147 17.69 1.52 -13.40
CA GLU A 147 17.32 2.92 -13.59
C GLU A 147 16.21 3.02 -14.64
N GLY A 148 15.09 3.63 -14.28
CA GLY A 148 13.92 3.73 -15.15
C GLY A 148 12.94 2.54 -15.06
N GLU A 149 13.32 1.46 -14.38
CA GLU A 149 12.43 0.31 -14.15
C GLU A 149 11.57 0.52 -12.90
N ASP A 150 10.33 0.04 -12.96
CA ASP A 150 9.39 0.13 -11.83
C ASP A 150 9.78 -0.80 -10.68
N LYS A 151 10.61 -0.30 -9.77
CA LYS A 151 11.12 -1.05 -8.62
C LYS A 151 10.01 -1.51 -7.67
N PHE A 152 8.89 -0.78 -7.60
CA PHE A 152 7.75 -1.16 -6.78
C PHE A 152 7.13 -2.45 -7.31
N HIS A 153 6.92 -2.53 -8.63
CA HIS A 153 6.38 -3.73 -9.27
C HIS A 153 7.36 -4.89 -9.30
N LEU A 154 8.68 -4.64 -9.44
CA LEU A 154 9.70 -5.69 -9.38
C LEU A 154 9.74 -6.39 -8.01
N ILE A 155 9.48 -5.66 -6.92
CA ILE A 155 9.44 -6.21 -5.56
C ILE A 155 8.07 -6.81 -5.24
N HIS A 156 7.00 -6.15 -5.66
CA HIS A 156 5.60 -6.50 -5.38
C HIS A 156 4.79 -6.60 -6.67
N PRO A 157 4.96 -7.67 -7.46
CA PRO A 157 4.34 -7.80 -8.78
C PRO A 157 2.80 -7.85 -8.76
N ASP A 158 2.21 -8.18 -7.62
CA ASP A 158 0.75 -8.25 -7.44
C ASP A 158 0.14 -6.88 -7.06
N THR A 159 0.92 -5.80 -7.04
CA THR A 159 0.46 -4.45 -6.71
C THR A 159 0.36 -3.57 -7.95
N ASN A 160 -0.53 -2.57 -7.89
CA ASN A 160 -0.71 -1.57 -8.94
C ASN A 160 -0.84 -0.18 -8.30
N TRP A 161 0.30 0.41 -7.96
CA TRP A 161 0.34 1.73 -7.33
C TRP A 161 -0.17 2.85 -8.26
N GLN A 162 0.03 2.71 -9.58
CA GLN A 162 -0.43 3.68 -10.57
C GLN A 162 -1.97 3.80 -10.60
N ALA A 163 -2.69 2.74 -10.21
CA ALA A 163 -4.15 2.79 -10.12
C ALA A 163 -4.63 3.81 -9.09
N GLY A 164 -3.95 3.92 -7.95
CA GLY A 164 -4.22 4.95 -6.94
C GLY A 164 -4.05 6.35 -7.53
N LEU A 165 -2.91 6.68 -8.09
CA LEU A 165 -2.68 8.02 -8.66
C LEU A 165 -3.71 8.41 -9.74
N ARG A 166 -4.09 7.47 -10.61
CA ARG A 166 -5.15 7.72 -11.60
C ARG A 166 -6.49 8.01 -10.93
N TYR A 167 -6.86 7.21 -9.95
CA TYR A 167 -8.13 7.39 -9.24
C TYR A 167 -8.14 8.66 -8.39
N ALA A 168 -7.04 8.99 -7.72
CA ALA A 168 -6.87 10.24 -6.99
C ALA A 168 -7.13 11.49 -7.87
N GLU A 169 -6.59 11.47 -9.09
CA GLU A 169 -6.83 12.53 -10.09
C GLU A 169 -8.29 12.52 -10.57
N GLU A 170 -8.87 11.36 -10.82
CA GLU A 170 -10.26 11.16 -11.27
C GLU A 170 -11.27 11.71 -10.26
N ILE A 171 -11.04 11.48 -8.96
CA ILE A 171 -11.89 12.02 -7.90
C ILE A 171 -11.57 13.49 -7.56
N GLY A 172 -10.58 14.10 -8.19
CA GLY A 172 -10.22 15.51 -7.98
C GLY A 172 -9.49 15.77 -6.66
N LEU A 173 -8.65 14.83 -6.22
CA LEU A 173 -7.76 15.01 -5.07
C LEU A 173 -6.55 15.87 -5.43
N GLY A 174 -6.04 15.77 -6.65
CA GLY A 174 -4.91 16.50 -7.19
C GLY A 174 -4.67 16.15 -8.65
N SER A 175 -3.47 16.39 -9.15
CA SER A 175 -3.06 16.08 -10.52
C SER A 175 -1.70 15.37 -10.54
N GLN A 176 -1.52 14.42 -11.46
CA GLN A 176 -0.23 13.76 -11.68
C GLN A 176 0.79 14.65 -12.42
N ALA A 177 0.34 15.75 -13.01
CA ALA A 177 1.23 16.70 -13.67
C ALA A 177 2.00 17.53 -12.64
N TYR A 178 3.32 17.57 -12.76
CA TYR A 178 4.17 18.34 -11.87
C TYR A 178 5.36 18.96 -12.59
N GLU A 179 5.93 20.00 -12.01
CA GLU A 179 7.23 20.55 -12.34
C GLU A 179 8.14 20.42 -11.11
N LEU A 180 9.29 19.74 -11.27
CA LEU A 180 10.24 19.57 -10.19
C LEU A 180 11.21 20.74 -10.15
N ILE A 181 11.19 21.51 -9.08
CA ILE A 181 12.11 22.63 -8.83
C ILE A 181 13.09 22.21 -7.74
N THR A 182 14.38 22.17 -8.08
CA THR A 182 15.45 21.88 -7.13
C THR A 182 15.96 23.18 -6.51
N VAL A 183 16.08 23.22 -5.19
CA VAL A 183 16.56 24.36 -4.40
C VAL A 183 17.79 23.98 -3.58
#